data_d86fae6d32c7cca4a84ec630cc4d6354
#
_entry.id   d86fae6d32c7cca4a84ec630cc4d6354
#
_cell.length_a   1.000
_cell.length_b   1.000
_cell.length_c   1.000
_cell.angle_alpha   90.00
_cell.angle_beta   90.00
_cell.angle_gamma   90.00
#
_symmetry.space_group_name_H-M   'P 1'
#
loop_
_entity.id
_entity.type
_entity.pdbx_description
1 polymer ?
#
loop_
_entity_poly.entity_id
_entity_poly.type
_entity_poly.pdbx_seq_one_letter_code
_entity_poly.pdbx_strand_id
1 'polypeptide(L)'
;MSNGYWNGKWFPHAPDDMDSNPAASLRNHLLHDGKHGISMGIVDPACDDAKTNLAIDWFMNPENYTCYENRRLYLPKSTVHPIHSTDHIPPEYSAPHKCMNESIEYGEPIPTFGTHRPLWAIYGEYTFVPIQRWLHNLEHGAVVMLYHPCANKNQVNFLKKMVKSCLYKHVITPYDQLTVERPLALVTWGHRLEMSKVAGELVVDFIRKNALRGPEKTTKDGQYSLTLIERARIVSDIDDSSLCPTYSNMNMK
;
A
#
# COMPACT_ATOMS: atom_id res chain seq x y z
N MET A 1 24.96 61.14 -11.03
CA MET A 1 23.79 60.39 -10.58
C MET A 1 24.05 58.90 -10.91
N SER A 2 24.48 58.12 -9.93
CA SER A 2 24.77 56.68 -10.12
C SER A 2 23.40 55.97 -10.17
N ASN A 3 23.05 55.42 -11.31
CA ASN A 3 21.95 54.47 -11.41
C ASN A 3 22.33 53.25 -10.58
N GLY A 4 21.84 53.22 -9.35
CA GLY A 4 22.00 52.03 -8.49
C GLY A 4 21.16 50.92 -9.05
N TYR A 5 21.77 50.04 -9.84
CA TYR A 5 21.17 48.78 -10.18
C TYR A 5 21.09 47.95 -8.90
N TRP A 6 19.86 47.59 -8.53
CA TRP A 6 19.62 46.65 -7.44
C TRP A 6 20.11 45.24 -7.85
N ASN A 7 21.08 44.69 -7.12
CA ASN A 7 21.71 43.39 -7.39
C ASN A 7 21.20 42.27 -6.47
N GLY A 8 20.17 42.55 -5.67
CA GLY A 8 19.56 41.55 -4.81
C GLY A 8 18.66 40.59 -5.59
N LYS A 9 18.28 39.52 -4.95
CA LYS A 9 17.21 38.63 -5.47
C LYS A 9 15.87 39.07 -4.89
N TRP A 10 14.89 39.19 -5.76
CA TRP A 10 13.50 39.34 -5.32
C TRP A 10 13.01 38.06 -4.65
N PHE A 11 12.37 38.20 -3.55
CA PHE A 11 11.71 37.09 -2.91
C PHE A 11 10.19 37.40 -2.83
N PRO A 12 9.37 36.52 -3.35
CA PRO A 12 9.67 35.22 -3.99
C PRO A 12 10.19 35.31 -5.44
N HIS A 13 9.94 36.41 -6.20
CA HIS A 13 10.28 36.56 -7.62
C HIS A 13 10.67 37.99 -7.97
N ALA A 14 11.45 38.17 -9.05
CA ALA A 14 11.65 39.47 -9.66
C ALA A 14 10.35 39.98 -10.34
N PRO A 15 10.08 41.30 -10.35
CA PRO A 15 8.86 41.84 -10.96
C PRO A 15 8.75 41.65 -12.48
N ASP A 16 9.87 41.43 -13.15
CA ASP A 16 10.03 41.19 -14.58
C ASP A 16 10.25 39.72 -14.94
N ASP A 17 10.17 38.82 -13.97
CA ASP A 17 10.24 37.39 -14.20
C ASP A 17 8.89 36.90 -14.74
N MET A 18 8.79 36.85 -16.07
CA MET A 18 7.55 36.51 -16.78
C MET A 18 7.13 35.04 -16.60
N ASP A 19 8.04 34.16 -16.14
CA ASP A 19 7.74 32.74 -15.85
C ASP A 19 7.30 32.54 -14.40
N SER A 20 7.30 33.56 -13.57
CA SER A 20 6.92 33.48 -12.17
C SER A 20 5.44 33.63 -11.95
N ASN A 21 4.71 32.54 -12.16
CA ASN A 21 3.37 32.42 -11.59
C ASN A 21 3.50 32.02 -10.10
N PRO A 22 3.20 32.93 -9.14
CA PRO A 22 3.34 32.64 -7.71
C PRO A 22 2.57 31.40 -7.28
N ALA A 23 1.40 31.16 -7.90
CA ALA A 23 0.59 29.98 -7.65
C ALA A 23 1.25 28.70 -8.21
N ALA A 24 1.91 28.77 -9.36
CA ALA A 24 2.65 27.64 -9.94
C ALA A 24 3.92 27.34 -9.14
N SER A 25 4.64 28.37 -8.70
CA SER A 25 5.83 28.22 -7.84
C SER A 25 5.49 27.60 -6.49
N LEU A 26 4.42 28.12 -5.84
CA LEU A 26 3.93 27.57 -4.59
C LEU A 26 3.46 26.12 -4.77
N ARG A 27 2.73 25.82 -5.86
CA ARG A 27 2.29 24.49 -6.21
C ARG A 27 3.48 23.54 -6.41
N ASN A 28 4.48 23.94 -7.18
CA ASN A 28 5.69 23.13 -7.38
C ASN A 28 6.42 22.86 -6.07
N HIS A 29 6.50 23.83 -5.17
CA HIS A 29 7.12 23.66 -3.86
C HIS A 29 6.31 22.69 -2.96
N LEU A 30 4.97 22.74 -3.00
CA LEU A 30 4.09 21.84 -2.26
C LEU A 30 4.10 20.41 -2.81
N LEU A 31 4.33 20.26 -4.13
CA LEU A 31 4.34 18.95 -4.81
C LEU A 31 5.69 18.28 -4.79
N HIS A 32 6.78 19.00 -4.45
CA HIS A 32 8.11 18.43 -4.39
C HIS A 32 8.46 18.04 -2.94
N ASP A 33 8.77 16.77 -2.77
CA ASP A 33 9.29 16.19 -1.54
C ASP A 33 10.76 15.78 -1.76
N GLY A 34 11.66 16.32 -0.93
CA GLY A 34 13.09 15.99 -1.03
C GLY A 34 13.42 14.52 -0.75
N LYS A 35 12.51 13.80 -0.09
CA LYS A 35 12.68 12.38 0.25
C LYS A 35 12.14 11.45 -0.85
N HIS A 36 10.97 11.73 -1.40
CA HIS A 36 10.24 10.86 -2.34
C HIS A 36 10.15 11.45 -3.76
N GLY A 37 10.61 12.68 -3.96
CA GLY A 37 10.49 13.44 -5.20
C GLY A 37 9.13 14.11 -5.35
N ILE A 38 8.04 13.40 -5.11
CA ILE A 38 6.65 13.89 -5.18
C ILE A 38 6.02 13.73 -3.81
N SER A 39 5.37 14.80 -3.31
CA SER A 39 4.72 14.80 -2.01
C SER A 39 3.56 13.83 -1.96
N MET A 40 3.46 13.08 -0.89
CA MET A 40 2.37 12.11 -0.66
C MET A 40 1.09 12.78 -0.15
N GLY A 41 -0.05 12.12 -0.41
CA GLY A 41 -1.34 12.50 0.15
C GLY A 41 -1.93 13.82 -0.37
N ILE A 42 -1.33 14.39 -1.42
CA ILE A 42 -1.81 15.59 -2.09
C ILE A 42 -2.48 15.19 -3.40
N VAL A 43 -3.79 15.44 -3.49
CA VAL A 43 -4.56 15.18 -4.72
C VAL A 43 -4.17 16.23 -5.76
N ASP A 44 -3.51 15.78 -6.84
CA ASP A 44 -3.11 16.64 -7.94
C ASP A 44 -3.48 16.02 -9.29
N PRO A 45 -4.45 16.60 -10.03
CA PRO A 45 -4.83 16.11 -11.37
C PRO A 45 -3.69 16.07 -12.40
N ALA A 46 -2.62 16.84 -12.20
CA ALA A 46 -1.46 16.82 -13.09
C ALA A 46 -0.47 15.68 -12.75
N CYS A 47 -0.61 15.07 -11.57
CA CYS A 47 0.24 13.97 -11.12
C CYS A 47 -0.59 12.73 -10.79
N ASP A 48 -1.38 12.79 -9.73
CA ASP A 48 -2.23 11.71 -9.24
C ASP A 48 -3.43 12.28 -8.49
N ASP A 49 -4.63 12.02 -8.97
CA ASP A 49 -5.88 12.38 -8.32
C ASP A 49 -6.66 11.15 -7.81
N ALA A 50 -6.09 9.97 -7.93
CA ALA A 50 -6.69 8.66 -7.64
C ALA A 50 -7.98 8.37 -8.44
N LYS A 51 -8.24 9.05 -9.56
CA LYS A 51 -9.47 8.96 -10.36
C LYS A 51 -9.21 8.86 -11.85
N THR A 52 -8.23 9.60 -12.37
CA THR A 52 -7.94 9.68 -13.80
C THR A 52 -6.73 8.84 -14.17
N ASN A 53 -6.66 8.43 -15.43
CA ASN A 53 -5.58 7.60 -16.00
C ASN A 53 -5.26 6.30 -15.24
N LEU A 54 -6.22 5.76 -14.48
CA LEU A 54 -6.02 4.58 -13.64
C LEU A 54 -5.67 3.32 -14.42
N ALA A 55 -5.95 3.31 -15.73
CA ALA A 55 -5.64 2.20 -16.62
C ALA A 55 -4.13 1.89 -16.73
N ILE A 56 -3.25 2.87 -16.41
CA ILE A 56 -1.80 2.64 -16.41
C ILE A 56 -1.37 1.63 -15.33
N ASP A 57 -2.08 1.58 -14.21
CA ASP A 57 -1.85 0.63 -13.13
C ASP A 57 -2.74 -0.61 -13.25
N TRP A 58 -3.95 -0.45 -13.76
CA TRP A 58 -4.93 -1.53 -13.86
C TRP A 58 -6.06 -1.22 -14.85
N PHE A 59 -6.24 -2.08 -15.85
CA PHE A 59 -7.29 -1.99 -16.88
C PHE A 59 -8.65 -2.54 -16.43
N MET A 60 -8.89 -2.72 -15.14
CA MET A 60 -10.10 -3.34 -14.59
C MET A 60 -10.35 -4.76 -15.13
N ASN A 61 -9.29 -5.50 -15.46
CA ASN A 61 -9.41 -6.86 -15.98
C ASN A 61 -10.02 -7.79 -14.91
N PRO A 62 -11.17 -8.44 -15.20
CA PRO A 62 -11.81 -9.37 -14.26
C PRO A 62 -10.94 -10.58 -13.88
N GLU A 63 -9.96 -10.93 -14.68
CA GLU A 63 -9.02 -12.04 -14.40
C GLU A 63 -8.25 -11.81 -13.09
N ASN A 64 -7.94 -10.57 -12.74
CA ASN A 64 -7.22 -10.25 -11.52
C ASN A 64 -7.99 -10.59 -10.24
N TYR A 65 -9.34 -10.71 -10.31
CA TYR A 65 -10.17 -10.97 -9.13
C TYR A 65 -11.18 -12.10 -9.30
N THR A 66 -11.18 -12.79 -10.48
CA THR A 66 -12.13 -13.88 -10.77
C THR A 66 -11.35 -15.18 -11.01
N CYS A 67 -11.85 -16.28 -10.44
CA CYS A 67 -11.28 -17.60 -10.69
C CYS A 67 -11.78 -18.18 -12.02
N TYR A 68 -10.93 -18.18 -13.04
CA TYR A 68 -11.20 -18.76 -14.37
C TYR A 68 -10.56 -20.14 -14.60
N GLU A 69 -9.57 -20.53 -13.79
CA GLU A 69 -8.81 -21.76 -13.96
C GLU A 69 -9.68 -23.02 -13.78
N ASN A 70 -10.38 -23.44 -14.82
CA ASN A 70 -11.17 -24.68 -14.88
C ASN A 70 -11.92 -25.02 -13.58
N ARG A 71 -12.26 -24.00 -12.79
CA ARG A 71 -12.93 -24.09 -11.48
C ARG A 71 -12.20 -24.97 -10.46
N ARG A 72 -10.92 -25.22 -10.61
CA ARG A 72 -10.10 -25.90 -9.60
C ARG A 72 -9.81 -24.90 -8.48
N LEU A 73 -10.56 -25.01 -7.42
CA LEU A 73 -10.22 -24.29 -6.20
C LEU A 73 -8.87 -24.80 -5.67
N TYR A 74 -8.02 -23.88 -5.31
CA TYR A 74 -6.75 -24.19 -4.64
C TYR A 74 -7.05 -24.68 -3.23
N LEU A 75 -6.98 -26.00 -3.04
CA LEU A 75 -7.30 -26.62 -1.76
C LEU A 75 -6.16 -26.42 -0.75
N PRO A 76 -6.49 -26.12 0.51
CA PRO A 76 -5.48 -25.96 1.55
C PRO A 76 -4.75 -27.30 1.81
N LYS A 77 -3.42 -27.26 1.81
CA LYS A 77 -2.56 -28.43 2.03
C LYS A 77 -1.81 -28.28 3.34
N SER A 78 -2.08 -29.17 4.29
CA SER A 78 -1.39 -29.16 5.61
C SER A 78 0.10 -29.54 5.51
N THR A 79 0.51 -30.20 4.42
CA THR A 79 1.90 -30.57 4.14
C THR A 79 2.73 -29.44 3.55
N VAL A 80 2.09 -28.35 3.09
CA VAL A 80 2.77 -27.17 2.57
C VAL A 80 2.96 -26.17 3.71
N HIS A 81 4.20 -26.08 4.19
CA HIS A 81 4.53 -25.14 5.28
C HIS A 81 4.43 -23.68 4.83
N PRO A 82 3.98 -22.78 5.72
CA PRO A 82 4.07 -21.34 5.49
C PRO A 82 5.50 -20.90 5.26
N ILE A 83 5.68 -19.85 4.44
CA ILE A 83 6.98 -19.20 4.24
C ILE A 83 6.88 -17.78 4.76
N HIS A 84 7.77 -17.42 5.69
CA HIS A 84 8.00 -16.04 6.09
C HIS A 84 9.29 -15.57 5.44
N SER A 85 9.19 -14.60 4.54
CA SER A 85 10.32 -13.95 3.86
C SER A 85 10.54 -12.56 4.42
N THR A 86 11.81 -12.16 4.48
CA THR A 86 12.23 -10.83 4.92
C THR A 86 13.17 -10.26 3.88
N ASP A 87 12.87 -9.06 3.40
CA ASP A 87 13.70 -8.33 2.47
C ASP A 87 14.60 -7.35 3.24
N HIS A 88 15.86 -7.28 2.85
CA HIS A 88 16.78 -6.29 3.42
C HIS A 88 16.52 -4.93 2.78
N ILE A 89 16.06 -3.97 3.56
CA ILE A 89 15.85 -2.58 3.14
C ILE A 89 16.89 -1.72 3.84
N PRO A 90 17.79 -1.04 3.08
CA PRO A 90 18.75 -0.12 3.69
C PRO A 90 18.03 0.97 4.50
N PRO A 91 18.58 1.40 5.64
CA PRO A 91 17.96 2.43 6.48
C PRO A 91 17.74 3.78 5.76
N GLU A 92 18.59 4.07 4.77
CA GLU A 92 18.53 5.30 3.97
C GLU A 92 17.57 5.19 2.78
N TYR A 93 16.99 4.01 2.56
CA TYR A 93 16.08 3.81 1.45
C TYR A 93 14.82 4.65 1.61
N SER A 94 14.50 5.38 0.56
CA SER A 94 13.25 6.11 0.42
C SER A 94 12.60 5.70 -0.90
N ALA A 95 11.35 5.27 -0.84
CA ALA A 95 10.64 4.85 -2.03
C ALA A 95 10.28 6.06 -2.91
N PRO A 96 10.69 6.12 -4.18
CA PRO A 96 10.28 7.20 -5.07
C PRO A 96 8.78 7.13 -5.36
N HIS A 97 8.11 8.28 -5.40
CA HIS A 97 6.76 8.40 -5.93
C HIS A 97 6.79 8.65 -7.43
N LYS A 98 5.80 8.13 -8.15
CA LYS A 98 5.60 8.38 -9.58
C LYS A 98 4.18 8.82 -9.89
N CYS A 99 4.05 9.81 -10.78
CA CYS A 99 2.78 10.29 -11.28
C CYS A 99 2.12 9.28 -12.24
N MET A 100 0.84 9.48 -12.53
CA MET A 100 0.03 8.59 -13.38
C MET A 100 0.37 8.66 -14.88
N ASN A 101 1.41 9.37 -15.28
CA ASN A 101 1.97 9.38 -16.65
C ASN A 101 3.15 8.41 -16.83
N GLU A 102 3.60 7.76 -15.75
CA GLU A 102 4.71 6.80 -15.77
C GLU A 102 4.25 5.42 -15.29
N SER A 103 4.65 4.36 -15.98
CA SER A 103 4.46 2.99 -15.53
C SER A 103 5.42 2.65 -14.39
N ILE A 104 5.00 1.75 -13.52
CA ILE A 104 5.83 1.19 -12.45
C ILE A 104 5.89 -0.32 -12.63
N GLU A 105 7.09 -0.85 -12.77
CA GLU A 105 7.34 -2.28 -12.88
C GLU A 105 8.01 -2.79 -11.60
N TYR A 106 7.71 -4.03 -11.22
CA TYR A 106 8.26 -4.68 -10.05
C TYR A 106 9.02 -5.94 -10.45
N GLY A 107 10.21 -6.12 -9.90
CA GLY A 107 11.04 -7.30 -10.15
C GLY A 107 10.57 -8.56 -9.41
N GLU A 108 9.78 -8.37 -8.34
CA GLU A 108 9.25 -9.46 -7.52
C GLU A 108 7.73 -9.56 -7.66
N PRO A 109 7.16 -10.77 -7.71
CA PRO A 109 5.69 -10.94 -7.78
C PRO A 109 4.95 -10.32 -6.60
N ILE A 110 5.52 -10.38 -5.39
CA ILE A 110 4.95 -9.78 -4.18
C ILE A 110 6.00 -8.85 -3.57
N PRO A 111 6.08 -7.58 -4.04
CA PRO A 111 7.04 -6.63 -3.48
C PRO A 111 6.61 -6.22 -2.06
N THR A 112 7.59 -6.02 -1.17
CA THR A 112 7.37 -5.55 0.20
C THR A 112 7.79 -4.10 0.40
N PHE A 113 8.44 -3.51 -0.60
CA PHE A 113 8.86 -2.10 -0.70
C PHE A 113 9.11 -1.75 -2.15
N GLY A 114 9.24 -0.48 -2.48
CA GLY A 114 9.54 -0.05 -3.85
C GLY A 114 8.77 1.21 -4.26
N THR A 115 9.04 1.67 -5.46
CA THR A 115 8.36 2.80 -6.10
C THR A 115 6.85 2.60 -6.13
N HIS A 116 6.09 3.65 -5.81
CA HIS A 116 4.63 3.57 -5.78
C HIS A 116 3.95 4.92 -6.09
N ARG A 117 2.62 4.96 -6.05
CA ARG A 117 1.84 6.18 -6.29
C ARG A 117 1.80 7.05 -5.04
N PRO A 118 1.78 8.40 -5.19
CA PRO A 118 1.73 9.32 -4.05
C PRO A 118 0.41 9.28 -3.26
N LEU A 119 -0.67 8.73 -3.85
CA LEU A 119 -1.94 8.50 -3.16
C LEU A 119 -2.15 7.00 -2.95
N TRP A 120 -2.40 6.60 -1.70
CA TRP A 120 -2.56 5.19 -1.30
C TRP A 120 -4.02 4.78 -1.16
N ALA A 121 -4.26 3.49 -1.02
CA ALA A 121 -5.59 2.94 -0.87
C ALA A 121 -6.19 3.31 0.50
N ILE A 122 -7.47 3.66 0.53
CA ILE A 122 -8.25 3.73 1.77
C ILE A 122 -8.17 2.37 2.47
N TYR A 123 -8.02 2.34 3.80
CA TYR A 123 -8.01 1.07 4.53
C TYR A 123 -9.35 0.35 4.40
N GLY A 124 -9.30 -0.94 4.06
CA GLY A 124 -10.49 -1.74 3.86
C GLY A 124 -10.35 -2.91 2.90
N GLU A 125 -11.50 -3.44 2.48
CA GLU A 125 -11.62 -4.57 1.55
C GLU A 125 -12.05 -4.09 0.16
N TYR A 126 -11.44 -4.64 -0.88
CA TYR A 126 -11.62 -4.25 -2.26
C TYR A 126 -11.97 -5.43 -3.17
N THR A 127 -12.63 -5.15 -4.29
CA THR A 127 -12.68 -6.09 -5.41
C THR A 127 -11.29 -6.30 -6.00
N PHE A 128 -10.49 -5.24 -6.14
CA PHE A 128 -9.08 -5.30 -6.54
C PHE A 128 -8.38 -3.97 -6.24
N VAL A 129 -7.12 -4.03 -5.81
CA VAL A 129 -6.22 -2.86 -5.67
C VAL A 129 -4.89 -3.18 -6.34
N PRO A 130 -4.41 -2.35 -7.29
CA PRO A 130 -3.10 -2.56 -7.91
C PRO A 130 -1.95 -2.35 -6.92
N ILE A 131 -0.82 -3.03 -7.21
CA ILE A 131 0.39 -3.00 -6.36
C ILE A 131 0.81 -1.56 -6.06
N GLN A 132 0.80 -0.69 -7.05
CA GLN A 132 1.22 0.69 -6.98
C GLN A 132 0.51 1.49 -5.90
N ARG A 133 -0.67 1.05 -5.47
CA ARG A 133 -1.48 1.68 -4.42
C ARG A 133 -1.26 1.05 -3.05
N TRP A 134 -1.37 -0.29 -2.96
CA TRP A 134 -1.24 -0.93 -1.66
C TRP A 134 0.21 -0.99 -1.16
N LEU A 135 1.21 -0.87 -2.04
CA LEU A 135 2.61 -0.81 -1.63
C LEU A 135 2.89 0.46 -0.79
N HIS A 136 2.26 1.59 -1.12
CA HIS A 136 2.31 2.79 -0.31
C HIS A 136 1.69 2.58 1.09
N ASN A 137 0.60 1.81 1.19
CA ASN A 137 0.03 1.48 2.51
C ASN A 137 1.02 0.76 3.42
N LEU A 138 1.92 -0.09 2.85
CA LEU A 138 2.97 -0.76 3.62
C LEU A 138 3.95 0.24 4.22
N GLU A 139 4.30 1.31 3.49
CA GLU A 139 5.17 2.37 3.97
C GLU A 139 4.60 3.07 5.22
N HIS A 140 3.27 3.15 5.31
CA HIS A 140 2.56 3.65 6.49
C HIS A 140 2.28 2.59 7.56
N GLY A 141 2.88 1.40 7.43
CA GLY A 141 2.80 0.33 8.41
C GLY A 141 1.56 -0.54 8.32
N ALA A 142 0.79 -0.45 7.23
CA ALA A 142 -0.39 -1.32 7.05
C ALA A 142 -0.01 -2.79 6.86
N VAL A 143 -0.99 -3.65 7.08
CA VAL A 143 -0.97 -5.05 6.64
C VAL A 143 -1.81 -5.17 5.38
N VAL A 144 -1.21 -5.68 4.30
CA VAL A 144 -1.94 -6.00 3.07
C VAL A 144 -2.18 -7.51 3.05
N MET A 145 -3.46 -7.90 2.99
CA MET A 145 -3.87 -9.28 2.80
C MET A 145 -4.14 -9.53 1.33
N LEU A 146 -3.35 -10.43 0.76
CA LEU A 146 -3.48 -10.90 -0.62
C LEU A 146 -4.08 -12.32 -0.63
N TYR A 147 -4.96 -12.60 -1.59
CA TYR A 147 -5.46 -13.94 -1.81
C TYR A 147 -5.67 -14.21 -3.30
N HIS A 148 -5.27 -15.40 -3.77
CA HIS A 148 -5.53 -15.79 -5.14
C HIS A 148 -7.04 -15.92 -5.37
N PRO A 149 -7.61 -15.46 -6.50
CA PRO A 149 -9.05 -15.57 -6.77
C PRO A 149 -9.60 -17.00 -6.67
N CYS A 150 -8.79 -18.00 -6.99
CA CYS A 150 -9.14 -19.42 -6.88
C CYS A 150 -8.85 -20.04 -5.50
N ALA A 151 -8.37 -19.27 -4.52
CA ALA A 151 -8.14 -19.77 -3.17
C ALA A 151 -9.42 -20.29 -2.51
N ASN A 152 -9.28 -21.26 -1.61
CA ASN A 152 -10.40 -21.82 -0.87
C ASN A 152 -11.12 -20.72 -0.07
N LYS A 153 -12.40 -20.49 -0.35
CA LYS A 153 -13.21 -19.41 0.22
C LYS A 153 -13.26 -19.43 1.75
N ASN A 154 -13.27 -20.62 2.37
CA ASN A 154 -13.28 -20.72 3.84
C ASN A 154 -11.96 -20.20 4.43
N GLN A 155 -10.83 -20.50 3.80
CA GLN A 155 -9.54 -20.01 4.22
C GLN A 155 -9.42 -18.50 4.01
N VAL A 156 -9.88 -17.98 2.87
CA VAL A 156 -9.94 -16.55 2.59
C VAL A 156 -10.78 -15.82 3.63
N ASN A 157 -12.01 -16.31 3.90
CA ASN A 157 -12.91 -15.68 4.87
C ASN A 157 -12.37 -15.74 6.29
N PHE A 158 -11.69 -16.83 6.64
CA PHE A 158 -11.04 -16.95 7.95
C PHE A 158 -9.90 -15.94 8.11
N LEU A 159 -9.04 -15.82 7.10
CA LEU A 159 -7.95 -14.84 7.12
C LEU A 159 -8.47 -13.39 7.14
N LYS A 160 -9.49 -13.08 6.32
CA LYS A 160 -10.19 -11.77 6.35
C LYS A 160 -10.68 -11.42 7.75
N LYS A 161 -11.36 -12.36 8.41
CA LYS A 161 -11.85 -12.16 9.78
C LYS A 161 -10.72 -11.86 10.76
N MET A 162 -9.60 -12.58 10.66
CA MET A 162 -8.45 -12.34 11.52
C MET A 162 -7.85 -10.96 11.29
N VAL A 163 -7.56 -10.59 10.04
CA VAL A 163 -6.98 -9.28 9.70
C VAL A 163 -7.88 -8.15 10.16
N LYS A 164 -9.18 -8.20 9.84
CA LYS A 164 -10.18 -7.19 10.24
C LYS A 164 -10.34 -7.04 11.75
N SER A 165 -10.02 -8.08 12.54
CA SER A 165 -10.06 -8.03 14.00
C SER A 165 -8.73 -7.72 14.66
N CYS A 166 -7.66 -7.63 13.88
CA CYS A 166 -6.31 -7.36 14.38
C CYS A 166 -5.92 -5.88 14.35
N LEU A 167 -6.31 -5.15 13.28
CA LEU A 167 -5.89 -3.74 13.12
C LEU A 167 -6.81 -3.00 12.15
N TYR A 168 -6.86 -1.66 12.31
CA TYR A 168 -7.53 -0.73 11.40
C TYR A 168 -6.75 -0.57 10.09
N LYS A 169 -5.42 -0.43 10.16
CA LYS A 169 -4.56 -0.18 9.00
C LYS A 169 -4.36 -1.45 8.18
N HIS A 170 -5.41 -1.87 7.44
CA HIS A 170 -5.29 -3.01 6.53
C HIS A 170 -5.90 -2.73 5.15
N VAL A 171 -5.37 -3.40 4.14
CA VAL A 171 -5.93 -3.49 2.79
C VAL A 171 -6.12 -4.97 2.47
N ILE A 172 -7.30 -5.34 1.97
CA ILE A 172 -7.63 -6.71 1.55
C ILE A 172 -7.98 -6.70 0.09
N THR A 173 -7.25 -7.45 -0.73
CA THR A 173 -7.45 -7.50 -2.18
C THR A 173 -7.14 -8.90 -2.74
N PRO A 174 -7.86 -9.36 -3.78
CA PRO A 174 -7.38 -10.47 -4.60
C PRO A 174 -6.03 -10.15 -5.23
N TYR A 175 -5.26 -11.19 -5.55
CA TYR A 175 -3.98 -11.09 -6.21
C TYR A 175 -3.66 -12.38 -6.96
N ASP A 176 -3.63 -12.33 -8.28
CA ASP A 176 -3.52 -13.49 -9.17
C ASP A 176 -2.10 -14.03 -9.34
N GLN A 177 -1.08 -13.30 -8.85
CA GLN A 177 0.32 -13.74 -8.90
C GLN A 177 0.72 -14.68 -7.74
N LEU A 178 -0.22 -14.98 -6.83
CA LEU A 178 -0.01 -15.96 -5.79
C LEU A 178 0.01 -17.39 -6.37
N THR A 179 0.80 -18.28 -5.77
CA THR A 179 0.96 -19.65 -6.27
C THR A 179 -0.17 -20.56 -5.82
N VAL A 180 -0.37 -21.67 -6.55
CA VAL A 180 -1.31 -22.75 -6.18
C VAL A 180 -0.99 -23.35 -4.82
N GLU A 181 0.30 -23.44 -4.48
CA GLU A 181 0.77 -23.99 -3.21
C GLU A 181 0.48 -23.04 -2.04
N ARG A 182 0.62 -21.72 -2.26
CA ARG A 182 0.44 -20.69 -1.23
C ARG A 182 -0.44 -19.55 -1.74
N PRO A 183 -1.77 -19.80 -1.86
CA PRO A 183 -2.69 -18.84 -2.44
C PRO A 183 -3.14 -17.74 -1.48
N LEU A 184 -2.52 -17.60 -0.33
CA LEU A 184 -2.81 -16.61 0.70
C LEU A 184 -1.51 -15.95 1.15
N ALA A 185 -1.51 -14.63 1.28
CA ALA A 185 -0.36 -13.93 1.83
C ALA A 185 -0.76 -12.75 2.73
N LEU A 186 0.10 -12.44 3.69
CA LEU A 186 0.13 -11.17 4.39
C LEU A 186 1.44 -10.46 4.05
N VAL A 187 1.35 -9.18 3.77
CA VAL A 187 2.49 -8.33 3.42
C VAL A 187 2.53 -7.14 4.35
N THR A 188 3.71 -6.81 4.83
CA THR A 188 4.05 -5.60 5.56
C THR A 188 5.34 -5.04 4.98
N TRP A 189 5.76 -3.86 5.39
CA TRP A 189 7.03 -3.29 4.93
C TRP A 189 8.20 -4.22 5.25
N GLY A 190 8.88 -4.70 4.21
CA GLY A 190 10.02 -5.61 4.31
C GLY A 190 9.70 -7.07 4.65
N HIS A 191 8.42 -7.45 4.83
CA HIS A 191 8.09 -8.81 5.23
C HIS A 191 6.87 -9.35 4.49
N ARG A 192 6.89 -10.65 4.17
CA ARG A 192 5.73 -11.37 3.62
C ARG A 192 5.59 -12.76 4.24
N LEU A 193 4.35 -13.15 4.49
CA LEU A 193 3.96 -14.47 4.97
C LEU A 193 3.03 -15.12 3.95
N GLU A 194 3.50 -16.18 3.30
CA GLU A 194 2.74 -16.93 2.29
C GLU A 194 2.25 -18.27 2.85
N MET A 195 0.98 -18.60 2.61
CA MET A 195 0.35 -19.76 3.25
C MET A 195 -0.52 -20.55 2.27
N SER A 196 -0.52 -21.88 2.42
CA SER A 196 -1.52 -22.78 1.83
C SER A 196 -2.80 -22.85 2.67
N LYS A 197 -2.62 -22.94 3.99
CA LYS A 197 -3.67 -23.00 5.01
C LYS A 197 -3.41 -21.94 6.06
N VAL A 198 -4.46 -21.26 6.51
CA VAL A 198 -4.33 -20.26 7.56
C VAL A 198 -3.93 -20.92 8.88
N ALA A 199 -2.79 -20.49 9.42
CA ALA A 199 -2.31 -20.84 10.75
C ALA A 199 -2.52 -19.64 11.67
N GLY A 200 -3.58 -19.67 12.51
CA GLY A 200 -4.04 -18.51 13.27
C GLY A 200 -2.98 -17.89 14.17
N GLU A 201 -2.22 -18.71 14.91
CA GLU A 201 -1.14 -18.23 15.77
C GLU A 201 -0.04 -17.53 14.97
N LEU A 202 0.34 -18.09 13.82
CA LEU A 202 1.35 -17.52 12.94
C LEU A 202 0.89 -16.17 12.32
N VAL A 203 -0.39 -16.07 11.98
CA VAL A 203 -1.00 -14.82 11.46
C VAL A 203 -0.95 -13.73 12.53
N VAL A 204 -1.35 -14.04 13.76
CA VAL A 204 -1.31 -13.09 14.89
C VAL A 204 0.12 -12.67 15.20
N ASP A 205 1.05 -13.64 15.24
CA ASP A 205 2.47 -13.38 15.47
C ASP A 205 3.07 -12.48 14.40
N PHE A 206 2.80 -12.78 13.12
CA PHE A 206 3.24 -11.98 11.98
C PHE A 206 2.75 -10.53 12.07
N ILE A 207 1.46 -10.33 12.33
CA ILE A 207 0.87 -8.99 12.45
C ILE A 207 1.50 -8.23 13.62
N ARG A 208 1.58 -8.82 14.80
CA ARG A 208 2.17 -8.17 15.99
C ARG A 208 3.64 -7.80 15.82
N LYS A 209 4.40 -8.62 15.09
CA LYS A 209 5.84 -8.39 14.88
C LYS A 209 6.14 -7.38 13.78
N ASN A 210 5.30 -7.31 12.74
CA ASN A 210 5.67 -6.62 11.52
C ASN A 210 4.74 -5.45 11.15
N ALA A 211 3.49 -5.42 11.63
CA ALA A 211 2.62 -4.27 11.41
C ALA A 211 3.14 -3.01 12.09
N LEU A 212 2.76 -1.83 11.57
CA LEU A 212 3.10 -0.50 12.08
C LEU A 212 4.61 -0.19 12.08
N ARG A 213 5.39 -0.95 11.32
CA ARG A 213 6.85 -0.79 11.20
C ARG A 213 7.29 -0.18 9.86
N GLY A 214 6.38 0.42 9.12
CA GLY A 214 6.72 1.22 7.95
C GLY A 214 7.57 2.44 8.32
N PRO A 215 8.38 2.96 7.38
CA PRO A 215 9.29 4.09 7.63
C PRO A 215 8.56 5.41 7.85
N GLU A 216 7.27 5.48 7.48
CA GLU A 216 6.46 6.68 7.59
C GLU A 216 5.22 6.46 8.44
N LYS A 217 5.09 7.26 9.51
CA LYS A 217 3.91 7.21 10.38
C LYS A 217 2.92 8.27 9.96
N THR A 218 1.67 7.87 9.72
CA THR A 218 0.55 8.78 9.49
C THR A 218 -0.71 8.24 10.13
N THR A 219 -1.57 9.15 10.62
CA THR A 219 -2.93 8.84 11.07
C THR A 219 -3.95 9.05 9.95
N LYS A 220 -3.51 9.60 8.80
CA LYS A 220 -4.39 9.83 7.64
C LYS A 220 -4.72 8.52 6.95
N ASP A 221 -5.97 8.40 6.52
CA ASP A 221 -6.41 7.35 5.60
C ASP A 221 -6.02 7.70 4.15
N GLY A 222 -6.09 6.71 3.26
CA GLY A 222 -5.79 6.88 1.84
C GLY A 222 -6.84 7.67 1.07
N GLN A 223 -6.56 7.91 -0.23
CA GLN A 223 -7.43 8.64 -1.14
C GLN A 223 -7.95 7.77 -2.29
N TYR A 224 -7.27 6.67 -2.59
CA TYR A 224 -7.71 5.73 -3.63
C TYR A 224 -8.83 4.84 -3.11
N SER A 225 -9.99 4.87 -3.78
CA SER A 225 -11.19 4.12 -3.37
C SER A 225 -11.86 3.34 -4.51
N LEU A 226 -11.21 3.23 -5.68
CA LEU A 226 -11.79 2.48 -6.79
C LEU A 226 -12.02 1.03 -6.37
N THR A 227 -13.26 0.54 -6.56
CA THR A 227 -13.70 -0.83 -6.19
C THR A 227 -13.65 -1.15 -4.68
N LEU A 228 -13.62 -0.15 -3.80
CA LEU A 228 -13.75 -0.35 -2.37
C LEU A 228 -15.11 -1.00 -2.04
N ILE A 229 -15.08 -2.15 -1.35
CA ILE A 229 -16.27 -2.89 -0.91
C ILE A 229 -16.68 -2.44 0.49
N GLU A 230 -15.72 -2.41 1.43
CA GLU A 230 -15.96 -2.09 2.83
C GLU A 230 -14.76 -1.35 3.41
N ARG A 231 -14.98 -0.20 4.06
CA ARG A 231 -13.94 0.48 4.82
C ARG A 231 -13.53 -0.32 6.05
N ALA A 232 -12.25 -0.23 6.41
CA ALA A 232 -11.77 -0.77 7.67
C ALA A 232 -12.50 -0.13 8.85
N ARG A 233 -12.69 -0.91 9.91
CA ARG A 233 -13.23 -0.43 11.19
C ARG A 233 -12.10 -0.30 12.19
N ILE A 234 -12.19 0.71 13.03
CA ILE A 234 -11.26 0.87 14.15
C ILE A 234 -11.42 -0.34 15.08
N VAL A 235 -10.30 -0.98 15.43
CA VAL A 235 -10.25 -2.18 16.26
C VAL A 235 -9.91 -1.82 17.71
N SER A 236 -8.78 -1.18 17.97
CA SER A 236 -8.41 -0.62 19.26
C SER A 236 -8.60 0.90 19.27
N ASP A 237 -7.89 1.59 18.38
CA ASP A 237 -7.95 3.02 18.13
C ASP A 237 -7.46 3.32 16.71
N ILE A 238 -7.40 4.61 16.32
CA ILE A 238 -6.97 5.04 14.97
C ILE A 238 -5.49 4.75 14.69
N ASP A 239 -4.69 4.59 15.73
CA ASP A 239 -3.25 4.32 15.64
C ASP A 239 -2.92 2.83 15.74
N ASP A 240 -3.93 1.98 15.97
CA ASP A 240 -3.77 0.54 16.21
C ASP A 240 -2.85 0.23 17.41
N SER A 241 -2.96 1.01 18.51
CA SER A 241 -2.09 0.88 19.67
C SER A 241 -2.10 -0.52 20.31
N SER A 242 -3.17 -1.30 20.11
CA SER A 242 -3.28 -2.71 20.51
C SER A 242 -3.61 -3.60 19.33
N LEU A 243 -2.60 -4.31 18.83
CA LEU A 243 -2.74 -5.25 17.71
C LEU A 243 -3.39 -6.56 18.14
N CYS A 244 -4.34 -7.05 17.35
CA CYS A 244 -5.04 -8.32 17.56
C CYS A 244 -5.64 -8.46 18.97
N PRO A 245 -6.43 -7.49 19.48
CA PRO A 245 -6.91 -7.50 20.87
C PRO A 245 -7.79 -8.72 21.19
N THR A 246 -8.55 -9.22 20.21
CA THR A 246 -9.40 -10.42 20.36
C THR A 246 -8.59 -11.69 20.58
N TYR A 247 -7.29 -11.69 20.24
CA TYR A 247 -6.38 -12.83 20.35
C TYR A 247 -5.37 -12.65 21.50
N SER A 248 -5.65 -11.81 22.50
CA SER A 248 -4.75 -11.49 23.62
C SER A 248 -4.30 -12.72 24.41
N ASN A 249 -5.10 -13.78 24.47
CA ASN A 249 -4.81 -15.03 25.19
C ASN A 249 -4.15 -16.12 24.33
N MET A 250 -3.86 -15.86 23.05
CA MET A 250 -3.00 -16.73 22.27
C MET A 250 -1.55 -16.55 22.72
N ASN A 251 -1.17 -17.24 23.81
CA ASN A 251 0.20 -17.30 24.26
C ASN A 251 1.01 -18.03 23.21
N MET A 252 1.97 -17.36 22.62
CA MET A 252 3.02 -17.96 21.82
C MET A 252 3.86 -18.86 22.73
N LYS A 253 3.75 -20.15 22.53
CA LYS A 253 4.67 -21.17 23.09
C LYS A 253 5.89 -21.32 22.21
#